data_90a181a960c3fbb0cb0621b179604ef7
#
_entry.id   90a181a960c3fbb0cb0621b179604ef7
#
_cell.length_a   1.000
_cell.length_b   1.000
_cell.length_c   1.000
_cell.angle_alpha   90.00
_cell.angle_beta   90.00
_cell.angle_gamma   90.00
#
_symmetry.space_group_name_H-M   'P 1'
#
loop_
_entity.id
_entity.type
_entity.pdbx_description
1 polymer ?
#
loop_
_entity_poly.entity_id
_entity_poly.type
_entity_poly.pdbx_seq_one_letter_code
_entity_poly.pdbx_strand_id
1 'polypeptide(L)'
;MKSEKEKMINGEIYQPFCEELEQDRFRAKELCLKYNSLHANQKEEKQKLLQKILGNAGENSVIEPNFFCDYGYNIEFDGFVYVNHNSVFLDCAKIKIGKNTFIGPNCGLYTAVHPTNAKERIEGKEWAEPITIGEGVWLGGNVVVLPGVKIGDRAVIGAGSVVTKDIPADVVAVGNPCKVIKNIEN
;
A
#
# COMPACT_ATOMS: atom_id res chain seq x y z
N MET A 1 6.81 0.12 28.79
CA MET A 1 7.54 -0.29 27.58
C MET A 1 6.56 -0.17 26.43
N LYS A 2 7.01 0.26 25.23
CA LYS A 2 6.17 0.27 24.03
C LYS A 2 5.79 -1.17 23.63
N SER A 3 4.56 -1.38 23.14
CA SER A 3 4.18 -2.66 22.52
C SER A 3 4.90 -2.83 21.17
N GLU A 4 4.94 -4.04 20.62
CA GLU A 4 5.54 -4.30 19.31
C GLU A 4 4.77 -3.56 18.20
N LYS A 5 3.45 -3.41 18.34
CA LYS A 5 2.62 -2.57 17.47
C LYS A 5 2.99 -1.10 17.53
N GLU A 6 3.20 -0.55 18.73
CA GLU A 6 3.67 0.84 18.88
C GLU A 6 5.04 1.05 18.23
N LYS A 7 5.96 0.10 18.37
CA LYS A 7 7.26 0.15 17.69
C LYS A 7 7.09 0.14 16.17
N MET A 8 6.29 -0.80 15.64
CA MET A 8 6.00 -0.92 14.21
C MET A 8 5.47 0.40 13.62
N ILE A 9 4.45 0.99 14.26
CA ILE A 9 3.83 2.23 13.79
C ILE A 9 4.81 3.42 13.84
N ASN A 10 5.75 3.40 14.80
CA ASN A 10 6.78 4.44 14.93
C ASN A 10 8.03 4.21 14.06
N GLY A 11 8.07 3.17 13.23
CA GLY A 11 9.22 2.83 12.37
C GLY A 11 10.43 2.31 13.16
N GLU A 12 10.23 1.83 14.38
CA GLU A 12 11.27 1.20 15.20
C GLU A 12 11.38 -0.28 14.83
N ILE A 13 12.50 -0.93 15.20
CA ILE A 13 12.63 -2.39 15.04
C ILE A 13 11.64 -3.09 15.99
N TYR A 14 10.85 -4.01 15.46
CA TYR A 14 9.84 -4.76 16.18
C TYR A 14 9.88 -6.26 15.86
N GLN A 15 9.12 -7.05 16.65
CA GLN A 15 8.93 -8.49 16.46
C GLN A 15 7.56 -8.74 15.82
N PRO A 16 7.51 -9.08 14.52
CA PRO A 16 6.25 -9.22 13.77
C PRO A 16 5.39 -10.41 14.21
N PHE A 17 5.98 -11.39 14.89
CA PHE A 17 5.30 -12.63 15.32
C PHE A 17 4.78 -12.58 16.76
N CYS A 18 4.63 -11.38 17.36
CA CYS A 18 3.95 -11.25 18.64
C CYS A 18 2.43 -11.45 18.47
N GLU A 19 1.77 -11.89 19.54
CA GLU A 19 0.34 -12.25 19.54
C GLU A 19 -0.56 -11.08 19.06
N GLU A 20 -0.29 -9.85 19.50
CA GLU A 20 -1.06 -8.65 19.12
C GLU A 20 -1.05 -8.43 17.60
N LEU A 21 0.12 -8.45 16.97
CA LEU A 21 0.25 -8.23 15.53
C LEU A 21 -0.25 -9.44 14.71
N GLU A 22 -0.14 -10.65 15.24
CA GLU A 22 -0.69 -11.84 14.59
C GLU A 22 -2.21 -11.79 14.55
N GLN A 23 -2.87 -11.41 15.62
CA GLN A 23 -4.33 -11.24 15.68
C GLN A 23 -4.79 -10.11 14.73
N ASP A 24 -4.08 -9.00 14.65
CA ASP A 24 -4.38 -7.92 13.72
C ASP A 24 -4.29 -8.40 12.26
N ARG A 25 -3.26 -9.17 11.90
CA ARG A 25 -3.14 -9.77 10.56
C ARG A 25 -4.25 -10.78 10.27
N PHE A 26 -4.65 -11.60 11.23
CA PHE A 26 -5.79 -12.52 11.06
C PHE A 26 -7.07 -11.74 10.78
N ARG A 27 -7.34 -10.69 11.55
CA ARG A 27 -8.51 -9.83 11.32
C ARG A 27 -8.50 -9.24 9.91
N ALA A 28 -7.38 -8.70 9.44
CA ALA A 28 -7.26 -8.13 8.10
C ALA A 28 -7.50 -9.18 7.01
N LYS A 29 -6.89 -10.37 7.14
CA LYS A 29 -7.07 -11.49 6.20
C LYS A 29 -8.53 -11.93 6.09
N GLU A 30 -9.22 -12.12 7.21
CA GLU A 30 -10.65 -12.49 7.24
C GLU A 30 -11.52 -11.43 6.56
N LEU A 31 -11.26 -10.14 6.82
CA LEU A 31 -11.99 -9.05 6.19
C LEU A 31 -11.71 -8.99 4.68
N CYS A 32 -10.47 -9.17 4.25
CA CYS A 32 -10.10 -9.22 2.82
C CYS A 32 -10.76 -10.40 2.11
N LEU A 33 -10.74 -11.60 2.71
CA LEU A 33 -11.43 -12.78 2.16
C LEU A 33 -12.92 -12.51 1.98
N LYS A 34 -13.57 -11.96 2.99
CA LYS A 34 -14.98 -11.58 2.91
C LYS A 34 -15.24 -10.54 1.83
N TYR A 35 -14.42 -9.51 1.75
CA TYR A 35 -14.51 -8.46 0.72
C TYR A 35 -14.38 -9.05 -0.69
N ASN A 36 -13.38 -9.89 -0.92
CA ASN A 36 -13.09 -10.50 -2.22
C ASN A 36 -14.17 -11.50 -2.66
N SER A 37 -14.95 -12.06 -1.73
CA SER A 37 -16.05 -12.99 -2.02
C SER A 37 -17.38 -12.32 -2.37
N LEU A 38 -17.51 -11.00 -2.19
CA LEU A 38 -18.73 -10.27 -2.51
C LEU A 38 -18.96 -10.18 -4.01
N HIS A 39 -20.22 -10.35 -4.42
CA HIS A 39 -20.62 -10.15 -5.82
C HIS A 39 -20.42 -8.69 -6.26
N ALA A 40 -20.20 -8.48 -7.55
CA ALA A 40 -19.88 -7.17 -8.12
C ALA A 40 -20.94 -6.10 -7.86
N ASN A 41 -22.22 -6.49 -7.76
CA ASN A 41 -23.34 -5.60 -7.51
C ASN A 41 -23.57 -5.22 -6.04
N GLN A 42 -22.87 -5.84 -5.10
CA GLN A 42 -22.98 -5.55 -3.65
C GLN A 42 -22.13 -4.33 -3.24
N LYS A 43 -22.38 -3.19 -3.88
CA LYS A 43 -21.56 -1.97 -3.69
C LYS A 43 -21.58 -1.44 -2.27
N GLU A 44 -22.74 -1.43 -1.61
CA GLU A 44 -22.88 -0.91 -0.24
C GLU A 44 -22.14 -1.78 0.78
N GLU A 45 -22.23 -3.11 0.64
CA GLU A 45 -21.51 -4.04 1.50
C GLU A 45 -19.99 -3.93 1.29
N LYS A 46 -19.54 -3.74 0.05
CA LYS A 46 -18.14 -3.49 -0.27
C LYS A 46 -17.64 -2.22 0.43
N GLN A 47 -18.38 -1.11 0.33
CA GLN A 47 -18.00 0.13 1.01
C GLN A 47 -17.93 -0.03 2.54
N LYS A 48 -18.92 -0.70 3.15
CA LYS A 48 -18.91 -0.98 4.60
C LYS A 48 -17.71 -1.85 5.02
N LEU A 49 -17.28 -2.80 4.19
CA LEU A 49 -16.12 -3.61 4.47
C LEU A 49 -14.81 -2.83 4.28
N LEU A 50 -14.69 -2.00 3.26
CA LEU A 50 -13.52 -1.12 3.08
C LEU A 50 -13.31 -0.21 4.29
N GLN A 51 -14.39 0.38 4.84
CA GLN A 51 -14.31 1.18 6.06
C GLN A 51 -13.88 0.39 7.31
N LYS A 52 -14.04 -0.95 7.30
CA LYS A 52 -13.57 -1.83 8.38
C LYS A 52 -12.13 -2.30 8.16
N ILE A 53 -11.70 -2.42 6.91
CA ILE A 53 -10.37 -2.86 6.54
C ILE A 53 -9.38 -1.71 6.70
N LEU A 54 -9.69 -0.56 6.06
CA LEU A 54 -8.76 0.56 5.92
C LEU A 54 -8.85 1.54 7.09
N GLY A 55 -7.75 2.19 7.40
CA GLY A 55 -7.71 3.28 8.38
C GLY A 55 -8.53 4.49 7.92
N ASN A 56 -8.48 4.77 6.61
CA ASN A 56 -9.40 5.69 5.95
C ASN A 56 -9.66 5.17 4.52
N ALA A 57 -10.91 4.87 4.20
CA ALA A 57 -11.28 4.32 2.90
C ALA A 57 -11.52 5.40 1.82
N GLY A 58 -11.49 6.68 2.19
CA GLY A 58 -11.92 7.76 1.29
C GLY A 58 -13.40 7.64 0.90
N GLU A 59 -13.92 8.68 0.26
CA GLU A 59 -15.30 8.66 -0.24
C GLU A 59 -15.37 7.98 -1.61
N ASN A 60 -16.31 7.06 -1.76
CA ASN A 60 -16.62 6.37 -3.02
C ASN A 60 -15.43 5.62 -3.66
N SER A 61 -14.38 5.33 -2.91
CA SER A 61 -13.23 4.57 -3.42
C SER A 61 -13.64 3.16 -3.82
N VAL A 62 -12.95 2.63 -4.83
CA VAL A 62 -13.21 1.29 -5.36
C VAL A 62 -11.91 0.49 -5.31
N ILE A 63 -12.00 -0.70 -4.73
CA ILE A 63 -10.94 -1.70 -4.82
C ILE A 63 -11.52 -2.93 -5.50
N GLU A 64 -10.93 -3.34 -6.61
CA GLU A 64 -11.34 -4.56 -7.30
C GLU A 64 -10.78 -5.81 -6.60
N PRO A 65 -11.47 -6.97 -6.70
CA PRO A 65 -10.95 -8.23 -6.15
C PRO A 65 -9.62 -8.62 -6.84
N ASN A 66 -8.84 -9.37 -6.30
CA ASN A 66 -8.37 -9.92 -5.10
C ASN A 66 -7.42 -8.95 -4.39
N PHE A 67 -7.92 -8.22 -3.45
CA PHE A 67 -7.12 -7.28 -2.65
C PHE A 67 -6.68 -7.94 -1.35
N PHE A 68 -5.43 -7.73 -0.95
CA PHE A 68 -4.89 -8.17 0.33
C PHE A 68 -4.01 -7.10 0.95
N CYS A 69 -4.04 -7.05 2.28
CA CYS A 69 -3.16 -6.19 3.09
C CYS A 69 -2.72 -6.95 4.35
N ASP A 70 -1.68 -6.43 5.05
CA ASP A 70 -1.24 -7.03 6.30
C ASP A 70 -2.16 -6.66 7.46
N TYR A 71 -2.43 -5.37 7.64
CA TYR A 71 -3.20 -4.84 8.76
C TYR A 71 -4.43 -4.04 8.30
N GLY A 72 -4.33 -3.32 7.20
CA GLY A 72 -5.34 -2.45 6.61
C GLY A 72 -5.48 -1.10 7.31
N TYR A 73 -5.35 -1.03 8.63
CA TYR A 73 -5.52 0.21 9.37
C TYR A 73 -4.43 1.26 9.13
N ASN A 74 -3.31 0.89 8.51
CA ASN A 74 -2.27 1.82 8.09
C ASN A 74 -2.47 2.37 6.68
N ILE A 75 -3.53 1.95 5.97
CA ILE A 75 -3.84 2.44 4.61
C ILE A 75 -4.86 3.57 4.71
N GLU A 76 -4.51 4.73 4.15
CA GLU A 76 -5.35 5.93 4.16
C GLU A 76 -5.51 6.49 2.74
N PHE A 77 -6.76 6.70 2.31
CA PHE A 77 -7.13 7.36 1.06
C PHE A 77 -7.69 8.75 1.36
N ASP A 78 -7.13 9.78 0.75
CA ASP A 78 -7.54 11.17 0.95
C ASP A 78 -8.67 11.60 -0.01
N GLY A 79 -9.66 10.73 -0.23
CA GLY A 79 -10.80 10.89 -1.14
C GLY A 79 -10.92 9.71 -2.09
N PHE A 80 -11.48 9.93 -3.27
CA PHE A 80 -11.67 8.86 -4.24
C PHE A 80 -10.33 8.28 -4.72
N VAL A 81 -10.17 6.96 -4.58
CA VAL A 81 -9.06 6.15 -5.12
C VAL A 81 -9.62 4.93 -5.82
N TYR A 82 -9.10 4.61 -7.00
CA TYR A 82 -9.40 3.38 -7.70
C TYR A 82 -8.21 2.43 -7.66
N VAL A 83 -8.41 1.23 -7.11
CA VAL A 83 -7.41 0.15 -7.10
C VAL A 83 -7.92 -1.01 -7.93
N ASN A 84 -7.21 -1.38 -8.97
CA ASN A 84 -7.56 -2.48 -9.86
C ASN A 84 -7.21 -3.84 -9.25
N HIS A 85 -7.58 -4.92 -9.94
CA HIS A 85 -7.51 -6.32 -9.48
C HIS A 85 -6.11 -6.77 -9.02
N ASN A 86 -6.08 -7.70 -8.07
CA ASN A 86 -4.90 -8.45 -7.61
C ASN A 86 -3.81 -7.56 -6.96
N SER A 87 -4.20 -6.50 -6.27
CA SER A 87 -3.24 -5.62 -5.60
C SER A 87 -2.95 -6.08 -4.17
N VAL A 88 -1.68 -5.93 -3.74
CA VAL A 88 -1.22 -6.31 -2.41
C VAL A 88 -0.52 -5.13 -1.74
N PHE A 89 -1.03 -4.70 -0.58
CA PHE A 89 -0.46 -3.60 0.20
C PHE A 89 0.04 -4.14 1.54
N LEU A 90 1.37 -4.28 1.69
CA LEU A 90 1.99 -4.69 2.96
C LEU A 90 2.17 -3.45 3.83
N ASP A 91 1.16 -3.15 4.62
CA ASP A 91 1.01 -1.91 5.37
C ASP A 91 1.53 -2.00 6.82
N CYS A 92 2.75 -2.49 7.00
CA CYS A 92 3.45 -2.45 8.30
C CYS A 92 3.76 -1.00 8.74
N ALA A 93 3.94 -0.08 7.79
CA ALA A 93 3.92 1.37 8.02
C ALA A 93 2.80 2.02 7.23
N LYS A 94 2.60 3.32 7.43
CA LYS A 94 1.53 4.08 6.78
C LYS A 94 1.68 4.11 5.26
N ILE A 95 0.60 3.81 4.55
CA ILE A 95 0.43 3.99 3.11
C ILE A 95 -0.62 5.07 2.91
N LYS A 96 -0.20 6.26 2.47
CA LYS A 96 -1.09 7.36 2.13
C LYS A 96 -1.25 7.47 0.63
N ILE A 97 -2.50 7.58 0.15
CA ILE A 97 -2.81 7.71 -1.27
C ILE A 97 -3.73 8.92 -1.45
N GLY A 98 -3.27 9.90 -2.21
CA GLY A 98 -4.01 11.10 -2.53
C GLY A 98 -5.22 10.84 -3.42
N LYS A 99 -6.20 11.73 -3.33
CA LYS A 99 -7.47 11.63 -4.09
C LYS A 99 -7.24 11.57 -5.60
N ASN A 100 -8.21 11.01 -6.33
CA ASN A 100 -8.19 10.87 -7.79
C ASN A 100 -7.00 10.07 -8.33
N THR A 101 -6.43 9.18 -7.51
CA THR A 101 -5.34 8.28 -7.90
C THR A 101 -5.90 6.98 -8.44
N PHE A 102 -5.29 6.49 -9.53
CA PHE A 102 -5.64 5.24 -10.20
C PHE A 102 -4.47 4.26 -10.11
N ILE A 103 -4.74 3.08 -9.57
CA ILE A 103 -3.76 2.00 -9.44
C ILE A 103 -4.17 0.85 -10.34
N GLY A 104 -3.29 0.50 -11.29
CA GLY A 104 -3.48 -0.59 -12.23
C GLY A 104 -3.48 -1.98 -11.57
N PRO A 105 -3.74 -3.04 -12.33
CA PRO A 105 -3.81 -4.40 -11.78
C PRO A 105 -2.43 -4.92 -11.35
N ASN A 106 -2.44 -5.86 -10.40
CA ASN A 106 -1.25 -6.56 -9.89
C ASN A 106 -0.20 -5.60 -9.29
N CYS A 107 -0.61 -4.50 -8.69
CA CYS A 107 0.31 -3.57 -8.04
C CYS A 107 0.64 -3.99 -6.62
N GLY A 108 1.90 -3.75 -6.22
CA GLY A 108 2.40 -3.99 -4.87
C GLY A 108 2.90 -2.71 -4.22
N LEU A 109 2.41 -2.39 -3.00
CA LEU A 109 2.94 -1.34 -2.16
C LEU A 109 3.50 -1.98 -0.89
N TYR A 110 4.83 -1.96 -0.73
CA TYR A 110 5.49 -2.73 0.32
C TYR A 110 6.22 -1.79 1.27
N THR A 111 5.79 -1.72 2.52
CA THR A 111 6.41 -0.88 3.54
C THR A 111 7.39 -1.64 4.44
N ALA A 112 7.28 -2.97 4.49
CA ALA A 112 8.10 -3.82 5.34
C ALA A 112 9.56 -3.91 4.85
N VAL A 113 10.50 -3.88 5.79
CA VAL A 113 11.93 -3.99 5.54
C VAL A 113 12.54 -5.02 6.49
N HIS A 114 13.37 -5.90 5.95
CA HIS A 114 14.15 -6.86 6.71
C HIS A 114 15.64 -6.57 6.61
N PRO A 115 16.44 -6.92 7.64
CA PRO A 115 17.88 -6.79 7.58
C PRO A 115 18.48 -7.55 6.38
N THR A 116 19.43 -6.94 5.67
CA THR A 116 20.22 -7.63 4.63
C THR A 116 21.14 -8.68 5.23
N ASN A 117 21.59 -8.49 6.47
CA ASN A 117 22.32 -9.49 7.23
C ASN A 117 21.41 -10.68 7.55
N ALA A 118 21.79 -11.89 7.09
CA ALA A 118 20.99 -13.09 7.26
C ALA A 118 20.77 -13.48 8.73
N LYS A 119 21.77 -13.29 9.61
CA LYS A 119 21.62 -13.62 11.04
C LYS A 119 20.55 -12.75 11.71
N GLU A 120 20.62 -11.44 11.49
CA GLU A 120 19.62 -10.50 12.04
C GLU A 120 18.22 -10.76 11.48
N ARG A 121 18.11 -11.11 10.19
CA ARG A 121 16.82 -11.47 9.57
C ARG A 121 16.22 -12.75 10.15
N ILE A 122 17.06 -13.76 10.43
CA ILE A 122 16.62 -15.02 11.06
C ILE A 122 16.16 -14.78 12.52
N GLU A 123 16.73 -13.79 13.22
CA GLU A 123 16.27 -13.35 14.53
C GLU A 123 14.89 -12.69 14.51
N GLY A 124 14.29 -12.51 13.32
CA GLY A 124 12.95 -11.94 13.14
C GLY A 124 12.89 -10.42 13.24
N LYS A 125 14.03 -9.71 13.15
CA LYS A 125 14.04 -8.25 13.14
C LYS A 125 13.33 -7.73 11.89
N GLU A 126 12.44 -6.77 12.09
CA GLU A 126 11.70 -6.08 11.03
C GLU A 126 11.51 -4.62 11.41
N TRP A 127 11.50 -3.73 10.43
CA TRP A 127 11.00 -2.36 10.56
C TRP A 127 10.20 -2.02 9.31
N ALA A 128 9.57 -0.86 9.27
CA ALA A 128 8.81 -0.45 8.11
C ALA A 128 9.00 1.03 7.81
N GLU A 129 8.91 1.39 6.53
CA GLU A 129 9.05 2.76 6.04
C GLU A 129 7.79 3.16 5.25
N PRO A 130 7.19 4.33 5.53
CA PRO A 130 5.92 4.72 4.95
C PRO A 130 6.02 5.01 3.45
N ILE A 131 4.93 4.72 2.72
CA ILE A 131 4.77 5.08 1.31
C ILE A 131 3.76 6.24 1.22
N THR A 132 4.07 7.23 0.39
CA THR A 132 3.16 8.32 0.09
C THR A 132 2.98 8.45 -1.42
N ILE A 133 1.73 8.39 -1.88
CA ILE A 133 1.36 8.61 -3.28
C ILE A 133 0.49 9.87 -3.32
N GLY A 134 0.85 10.83 -4.14
CA GLY A 134 0.18 12.11 -4.28
C GLY A 134 -1.21 12.03 -4.92
N GLU A 135 -1.79 13.19 -5.16
CA GLU A 135 -3.08 13.37 -5.81
C GLU A 135 -2.97 13.15 -7.33
N GLY A 136 -3.98 12.51 -7.94
CA GLY A 136 -4.07 12.35 -9.39
C GLY A 136 -2.98 11.49 -10.01
N VAL A 137 -2.32 10.63 -9.23
CA VAL A 137 -1.28 9.72 -9.71
C VAL A 137 -1.90 8.56 -10.50
N TRP A 138 -1.21 8.13 -11.55
CA TRP A 138 -1.54 6.90 -12.25
C TRP A 138 -0.38 5.89 -12.17
N LEU A 139 -0.61 4.78 -11.46
CA LEU A 139 0.25 3.60 -11.50
C LEU A 139 -0.26 2.64 -12.57
N GLY A 140 0.57 2.31 -13.56
CA GLY A 140 0.29 1.25 -14.53
C GLY A 140 0.23 -0.13 -13.87
N GLY A 141 -0.20 -1.14 -14.63
CA GLY A 141 -0.25 -2.51 -14.09
C GLY A 141 1.14 -3.07 -13.74
N ASN A 142 1.19 -3.98 -12.75
CA ASN A 142 2.41 -4.63 -12.25
C ASN A 142 3.48 -3.63 -11.72
N VAL A 143 3.06 -2.49 -11.21
CA VAL A 143 3.97 -1.54 -10.53
C VAL A 143 4.23 -2.02 -9.11
N VAL A 144 5.50 -1.99 -8.71
CA VAL A 144 5.91 -2.23 -7.33
C VAL A 144 6.52 -0.94 -6.75
N VAL A 145 6.03 -0.52 -5.59
CA VAL A 145 6.57 0.62 -4.84
C VAL A 145 7.25 0.10 -3.58
N LEU A 146 8.53 0.44 -3.41
CA LEU A 146 9.36 -0.01 -2.29
C LEU A 146 9.20 0.89 -1.05
N PRO A 147 9.66 0.40 0.13
CA PRO A 147 9.57 1.13 1.38
C PRO A 147 10.17 2.54 1.31
N GLY A 148 9.56 3.50 2.00
CA GLY A 148 10.03 4.87 2.13
C GLY A 148 9.76 5.80 0.94
N VAL A 149 9.25 5.27 -0.17
CA VAL A 149 9.09 6.02 -1.42
C VAL A 149 7.93 7.03 -1.35
N LYS A 150 8.18 8.21 -1.92
CA LYS A 150 7.17 9.24 -2.19
C LYS A 150 7.00 9.43 -3.69
N ILE A 151 5.76 9.39 -4.17
CA ILE A 151 5.40 9.70 -5.56
C ILE A 151 4.60 11.00 -5.54
N GLY A 152 5.11 12.02 -6.23
CA GLY A 152 4.51 13.35 -6.29
C GLY A 152 3.21 13.36 -7.10
N ASP A 153 2.44 14.45 -6.92
CA ASP A 153 1.13 14.62 -7.55
C ASP A 153 1.19 14.51 -9.08
N ARG A 154 0.14 13.95 -9.68
CA ARG A 154 -0.05 13.82 -11.13
C ARG A 154 1.06 13.05 -11.85
N ALA A 155 1.92 12.36 -11.12
CA ALA A 155 2.93 11.50 -11.73
C ALA A 155 2.28 10.28 -12.39
N VAL A 156 2.88 9.82 -13.47
CA VAL A 156 2.48 8.58 -14.19
C VAL A 156 3.62 7.59 -14.10
N ILE A 157 3.35 6.43 -13.52
CA ILE A 157 4.30 5.32 -13.42
C ILE A 157 3.93 4.24 -14.45
N GLY A 158 4.81 4.01 -15.42
CA GLY A 158 4.56 3.02 -16.47
C GLY A 158 4.50 1.59 -15.94
N ALA A 159 3.73 0.75 -16.63
CA ALA A 159 3.51 -0.64 -16.24
C ALA A 159 4.83 -1.42 -16.10
N GLY A 160 4.87 -2.36 -15.14
CA GLY A 160 6.05 -3.19 -14.86
C GLY A 160 7.20 -2.46 -14.16
N SER A 161 7.00 -1.22 -13.70
CA SER A 161 8.05 -0.45 -13.04
C SER A 161 8.25 -0.88 -11.58
N VAL A 162 9.52 -0.79 -11.12
CA VAL A 162 9.87 -0.93 -9.69
C VAL A 162 10.37 0.42 -9.18
N VAL A 163 9.56 1.08 -8.36
CA VAL A 163 9.86 2.40 -7.82
C VAL A 163 10.67 2.25 -6.56
N THR A 164 11.96 2.56 -6.67
CA THR A 164 12.98 2.37 -5.61
C THR A 164 13.42 3.69 -4.97
N LYS A 165 12.97 4.84 -5.49
CA LYS A 165 13.30 6.19 -5.04
C LYS A 165 12.12 7.12 -5.30
N ASP A 166 12.12 8.24 -4.63
CA ASP A 166 11.10 9.28 -4.81
C ASP A 166 10.98 9.72 -6.27
N ILE A 167 9.73 9.93 -6.69
CA ILE A 167 9.38 10.43 -8.03
C ILE A 167 8.74 11.83 -7.85
N PRO A 168 9.23 12.84 -8.54
CA PRO A 168 8.63 14.18 -8.46
C PRO A 168 7.23 14.23 -9.07
N ALA A 169 6.51 15.32 -8.80
CA ALA A 169 5.22 15.61 -9.42
C ALA A 169 5.35 15.89 -10.93
N ASP A 170 4.24 15.71 -11.66
CA ASP A 170 4.11 16.10 -13.07
C ASP A 170 5.15 15.45 -14.01
N VAL A 171 5.45 14.18 -13.79
CA VAL A 171 6.38 13.41 -14.62
C VAL A 171 5.83 12.06 -15.05
N VAL A 172 6.38 11.52 -16.14
CA VAL A 172 6.28 10.11 -16.49
C VAL A 172 7.58 9.42 -16.11
N ALA A 173 7.47 8.34 -15.33
CA ALA A 173 8.60 7.51 -14.92
C ALA A 173 8.32 6.04 -15.24
N VAL A 174 9.35 5.30 -15.66
CA VAL A 174 9.22 3.89 -16.10
C VAL A 174 10.46 3.08 -15.75
N GLY A 175 10.29 1.77 -15.70
CA GLY A 175 11.38 0.78 -15.70
C GLY A 175 11.71 0.18 -14.35
N ASN A 176 12.72 -0.68 -14.35
CA ASN A 176 13.30 -1.33 -13.15
C ASN A 176 14.82 -1.17 -13.15
N PRO A 177 15.39 -0.31 -12.29
CA PRO A 177 14.69 0.62 -11.40
C PRO A 177 13.97 1.74 -12.17
N CYS A 178 12.84 2.21 -11.60
CA CYS A 178 12.01 3.27 -12.19
C CYS A 178 12.79 4.59 -12.28
N LYS A 179 12.71 5.26 -13.46
CA LYS A 179 13.37 6.54 -13.71
C LYS A 179 12.44 7.47 -14.47
N VAL A 180 12.54 8.76 -14.17
CA VAL A 180 11.82 9.82 -14.93
C VAL A 180 12.32 9.82 -16.38
N ILE A 181 11.40 9.83 -17.34
CA ILE A 181 11.69 9.86 -18.77
C ILE A 181 11.21 11.16 -19.45
N LYS A 182 10.21 11.83 -18.88
CA LYS A 182 9.73 13.13 -19.37
C LYS A 182 8.87 13.85 -18.32
N ASN A 183 8.75 15.17 -18.49
CA ASN A 183 7.77 15.98 -17.77
C ASN A 183 6.39 15.90 -18.46
N ILE A 184 5.33 16.12 -17.68
CA ILE A 184 3.95 16.28 -18.17
C ILE A 184 3.69 17.79 -18.25
N GLU A 185 3.31 18.27 -19.43
CA GLU A 185 2.79 19.62 -19.60
C GLU A 185 1.29 19.60 -19.27
N ASN A 186 0.90 20.43 -18.27
CA ASN A 186 -0.48 20.62 -17.83
C ASN A 186 -1.06 21.91 -18.41
#